data_5a49b4cedc1800f1f444eda8301ed00c
#
_entry.id   5a49b4cedc1800f1f444eda8301ed00c
#
_cell.length_a   1.000
_cell.length_b   1.000
_cell.length_c   1.000
_cell.angle_alpha   90.00
_cell.angle_beta   90.00
_cell.angle_gamma   90.00
#
_symmetry.space_group_name_H-M   'P 1'
#
loop_
_entity.id
_entity.type
_entity.pdbx_description
1 polymer ?
#
loop_
_entity_poly.entity_id
_entity_poly.type
_entity_poly.pdbx_seq_one_letter_code
_entity_poly.pdbx_strand_id
1 'polypeptide(L)'
;MIPMDNSQSNHLKAYGIAFWVLQKDIEVDWLLNYNGGSFMFKYYQKIENELIIRGVSYQVISDAEANQVLSLIASPSSNMDAMKLEKFPKIAVYSPKSKQPWDDAVTLVLSYAEIPYDVVFDDELMYDELPKYDWLHLHHEDFTGQYGRFYSHYQHYPWYQQQQQEYEASAQRHGFSKVSQLKIGIVKKIQAYVASGGFLFAMCSATDTYDIALAAQGVDICEAMFDGDPMDPRAQSKLNYSNTFAFENFKLEINPYIYEFSDIDTAPARRGLIEQNDYFSLF
;
A
#
# COMPACT_ATOMS: atom_id res chain seq x y z
N MET A 1 -23.59 -12.03 12.37
CA MET A 1 -22.36 -11.39 12.91
C MET A 1 -21.17 -12.30 12.61
N ILE A 2 -20.08 -11.73 12.17
CA ILE A 2 -18.80 -12.41 11.94
C ILE A 2 -17.82 -11.93 13.02
N PRO A 3 -17.42 -12.77 14.00
CA PRO A 3 -16.40 -12.39 14.97
C PRO A 3 -15.03 -12.30 14.30
N MET A 4 -14.16 -11.41 14.81
CA MET A 4 -12.80 -11.21 14.31
C MET A 4 -11.73 -11.45 15.38
N ASP A 5 -12.13 -12.02 16.52
CA ASP A 5 -11.24 -12.49 17.57
C ASP A 5 -10.68 -13.90 17.28
N ASN A 6 -10.06 -14.52 18.25
CA ASN A 6 -9.47 -15.86 18.14
C ASN A 6 -10.48 -16.98 17.80
N SER A 7 -11.78 -16.72 17.85
CA SER A 7 -12.83 -17.67 17.43
C SER A 7 -13.02 -17.73 15.92
N GLN A 8 -12.44 -16.76 15.17
CA GLN A 8 -12.51 -16.74 13.72
C GLN A 8 -11.55 -17.77 13.12
N SER A 9 -12.09 -18.69 12.33
CA SER A 9 -11.29 -19.68 11.60
C SER A 9 -10.48 -19.12 10.44
N ASN A 10 -10.99 -18.07 9.80
CA ASN A 10 -10.34 -17.45 8.63
C ASN A 10 -10.63 -15.95 8.53
N HIS A 11 -9.75 -15.13 9.13
CA HIS A 11 -9.89 -13.68 9.15
C HIS A 11 -9.87 -13.06 7.74
N LEU A 12 -8.98 -13.51 6.86
CA LEU A 12 -8.88 -12.93 5.52
C LEU A 12 -10.15 -13.18 4.70
N LYS A 13 -10.72 -14.38 4.76
CA LYS A 13 -12.00 -14.68 4.11
C LYS A 13 -13.16 -13.92 4.75
N ALA A 14 -13.09 -13.62 6.06
CA ALA A 14 -14.08 -12.81 6.73
C ALA A 14 -14.13 -11.37 6.18
N TYR A 15 -12.97 -10.73 5.94
CA TYR A 15 -12.90 -9.46 5.21
C TYR A 15 -13.47 -9.59 3.80
N GLY A 16 -13.13 -10.67 3.09
CA GLY A 16 -13.67 -10.94 1.75
C GLY A 16 -15.19 -11.08 1.73
N ILE A 17 -15.79 -11.71 2.73
CA ILE A 17 -17.26 -11.78 2.86
C ILE A 17 -17.86 -10.39 3.13
N ALA A 18 -17.27 -9.59 4.04
CA ALA A 18 -17.77 -8.24 4.30
C ALA A 18 -17.74 -7.39 3.02
N PHE A 19 -16.65 -7.46 2.25
CA PHE A 19 -16.54 -6.81 0.95
C PHE A 19 -17.61 -7.31 -0.04
N TRP A 20 -17.79 -8.63 -0.14
CA TRP A 20 -18.77 -9.23 -1.04
C TRP A 20 -20.22 -8.87 -0.67
N VAL A 21 -20.52 -8.73 0.63
CA VAL A 21 -21.85 -8.28 1.12
C VAL A 21 -22.11 -6.83 0.66
N LEU A 22 -21.11 -5.96 0.78
CA LEU A 22 -21.19 -4.58 0.27
C LEU A 22 -21.43 -4.53 -1.26
N GLN A 23 -20.83 -5.47 -2.03
CA GLN A 23 -21.09 -5.59 -3.47
C GLN A 23 -22.54 -5.99 -3.82
N LYS A 24 -23.33 -6.45 -2.84
CA LYS A 24 -24.75 -6.77 -2.98
C LYS A 24 -25.66 -5.64 -2.50
N ASP A 25 -25.09 -4.44 -2.31
CA ASP A 25 -25.79 -3.26 -1.78
C ASP A 25 -26.43 -3.51 -0.39
N ILE A 26 -25.77 -4.35 0.42
CA ILE A 26 -26.15 -4.63 1.81
C ILE A 26 -25.15 -3.92 2.70
N GLU A 27 -25.66 -3.04 3.57
CA GLU A 27 -24.85 -2.33 4.56
C GLU A 27 -24.23 -3.30 5.56
N VAL A 28 -23.00 -2.98 6.00
CA VAL A 28 -22.26 -3.75 7.00
C VAL A 28 -21.86 -2.81 8.13
N ASP A 29 -22.21 -3.16 9.36
CA ASP A 29 -21.69 -2.47 10.55
C ASP A 29 -20.34 -3.11 10.92
N TRP A 30 -19.27 -2.32 10.90
CA TRP A 30 -17.96 -2.71 11.40
C TRP A 30 -17.87 -2.30 12.86
N LEU A 31 -17.85 -3.28 13.76
CA LEU A 31 -17.87 -3.11 15.20
C LEU A 31 -16.43 -3.03 15.72
N LEU A 32 -15.86 -1.84 15.71
CA LEU A 32 -14.46 -1.56 16.09
C LEU A 32 -14.22 -1.97 17.56
N ASN A 33 -13.17 -2.75 17.79
CA ASN A 33 -12.78 -3.32 19.09
C ASN A 33 -13.79 -4.27 19.76
N TYR A 34 -14.94 -4.54 19.15
CA TYR A 34 -15.86 -5.57 19.63
C TYR A 34 -15.51 -6.93 19.02
N ASN A 35 -15.15 -7.91 19.84
CA ASN A 35 -14.66 -9.24 19.42
C ASN A 35 -13.64 -9.16 18.27
N GLY A 36 -12.61 -8.31 18.43
CA GLY A 36 -11.54 -8.14 17.45
C GLY A 36 -11.88 -7.29 16.23
N GLY A 37 -13.02 -6.58 16.23
CA GLY A 37 -13.45 -5.74 15.09
C GLY A 37 -14.45 -6.48 14.19
N SER A 38 -15.48 -7.06 14.79
CA SER A 38 -16.50 -7.89 14.13
C SER A 38 -17.27 -7.16 13.02
N PHE A 39 -17.82 -7.93 12.09
CA PHE A 39 -18.77 -7.42 11.10
C PHE A 39 -20.18 -7.89 11.41
N MET A 40 -21.15 -7.00 11.35
CA MET A 40 -22.57 -7.30 11.53
C MET A 40 -23.38 -6.77 10.36
N PHE A 41 -24.33 -7.57 9.87
CA PHE A 41 -25.23 -7.22 8.77
C PHE A 41 -26.50 -8.06 8.84
N LYS A 42 -27.51 -7.62 8.06
CA LYS A 42 -28.78 -8.32 8.01
C LYS A 42 -28.63 -9.75 7.49
N TYR A 43 -29.32 -10.68 8.11
CA TYR A 43 -29.30 -12.10 7.73
C TYR A 43 -29.96 -12.33 6.36
N TYR A 44 -29.26 -13.09 5.53
CA TYR A 44 -29.78 -13.66 4.28
C TYR A 44 -29.19 -15.06 4.10
N GLN A 45 -30.04 -16.02 3.72
CA GLN A 45 -29.60 -17.40 3.50
C GLN A 45 -28.44 -17.53 2.49
N LYS A 46 -28.40 -16.66 1.49
CA LYS A 46 -27.29 -16.64 0.51
C LYS A 46 -25.96 -16.27 1.14
N ILE A 47 -25.96 -15.35 2.10
CA ILE A 47 -24.74 -14.94 2.82
C ILE A 47 -24.29 -16.06 3.74
N GLU A 48 -25.22 -16.71 4.45
CA GLU A 48 -24.89 -17.85 5.28
C GLU A 48 -24.24 -18.99 4.49
N ASN A 49 -24.77 -19.28 3.29
CA ASN A 49 -24.17 -20.27 2.41
C ASN A 49 -22.73 -19.91 2.02
N GLU A 50 -22.46 -18.63 1.69
CA GLU A 50 -21.11 -18.16 1.37
C GLU A 50 -20.15 -18.24 2.57
N LEU A 51 -20.62 -17.92 3.77
CA LEU A 51 -19.85 -18.07 5.00
C LEU A 51 -19.41 -19.54 5.20
N ILE A 52 -20.33 -20.47 4.99
CA ILE A 52 -20.06 -21.91 5.08
C ILE A 52 -19.06 -22.35 3.99
N ILE A 53 -19.29 -21.95 2.74
CA ILE A 53 -18.43 -22.32 1.61
C ILE A 53 -16.98 -21.82 1.79
N ARG A 54 -16.82 -20.59 2.32
CA ARG A 54 -15.51 -19.99 2.54
C ARG A 54 -14.88 -20.33 3.88
N GLY A 55 -15.57 -21.12 4.72
CA GLY A 55 -15.07 -21.57 6.02
C GLY A 55 -14.90 -20.43 7.03
N VAL A 56 -15.80 -19.42 6.99
CA VAL A 56 -15.78 -18.26 7.89
C VAL A 56 -16.69 -18.55 9.09
N SER A 57 -16.16 -18.38 10.30
CA SER A 57 -16.95 -18.48 11.54
C SER A 57 -17.99 -17.35 11.62
N TYR A 58 -19.22 -17.67 11.99
CA TYR A 58 -20.29 -16.68 12.11
C TYR A 58 -21.29 -17.06 13.19
N GLN A 59 -22.12 -16.11 13.57
CA GLN A 59 -23.22 -16.29 14.50
C GLN A 59 -24.48 -15.63 13.92
N VAL A 60 -25.60 -16.37 13.93
CA VAL A 60 -26.92 -15.78 13.68
C VAL A 60 -27.48 -15.30 15.02
N ILE A 61 -27.69 -14.01 15.13
CA ILE A 61 -28.20 -13.36 16.34
C ILE A 61 -29.56 -12.72 16.06
N SER A 62 -30.39 -12.60 17.09
CA SER A 62 -31.67 -11.90 16.98
C SER A 62 -31.49 -10.38 16.95
N ASP A 63 -32.49 -9.63 16.49
CA ASP A 63 -32.49 -8.16 16.52
C ASP A 63 -32.32 -7.61 17.95
N ALA A 64 -32.83 -8.32 18.95
CA ALA A 64 -32.67 -7.94 20.35
C ALA A 64 -31.20 -8.06 20.81
N GLU A 65 -30.52 -9.13 20.44
CA GLU A 65 -29.09 -9.32 20.73
C GLU A 65 -28.24 -8.31 19.96
N ALA A 66 -28.55 -8.04 18.69
CA ALA A 66 -27.86 -7.01 17.91
C ALA A 66 -27.98 -5.61 18.56
N ASN A 67 -29.18 -5.24 19.02
CA ASN A 67 -29.40 -4.00 19.75
C ASN A 67 -28.64 -3.94 21.09
N GLN A 68 -28.51 -5.06 21.79
CA GLN A 68 -27.68 -5.13 23.02
C GLN A 68 -26.20 -4.89 22.71
N VAL A 69 -25.67 -5.49 21.64
CA VAL A 69 -24.29 -5.27 21.18
C VAL A 69 -24.06 -3.79 20.85
N LEU A 70 -24.94 -3.18 20.04
CA LEU A 70 -24.81 -1.77 19.69
C LEU A 70 -24.92 -0.85 20.91
N SER A 71 -25.81 -1.17 21.88
CA SER A 71 -25.93 -0.42 23.13
C SER A 71 -24.67 -0.52 24.00
N LEU A 72 -24.03 -1.69 24.04
CA LEU A 72 -22.77 -1.89 24.74
C LEU A 72 -21.64 -1.06 24.10
N ILE A 73 -21.55 -1.06 22.76
CA ILE A 73 -20.57 -0.29 21.99
C ILE A 73 -20.76 1.21 22.22
N ALA A 74 -22.00 1.69 22.20
CA ALA A 74 -22.34 3.10 22.41
C ALA A 74 -22.12 3.59 23.84
N SER A 75 -21.72 2.73 24.79
CA SER A 75 -21.45 3.13 26.17
C SER A 75 -20.26 4.11 26.24
N PRO A 76 -20.38 5.24 26.96
CA PRO A 76 -19.30 6.24 27.06
C PRO A 76 -17.99 5.69 27.67
N SER A 77 -18.04 4.57 28.38
CA SER A 77 -16.88 3.92 28.99
C SER A 77 -16.24 2.85 28.10
N SER A 78 -16.84 2.55 26.94
CA SER A 78 -16.30 1.58 26.00
C SER A 78 -15.23 2.22 25.12
N ASN A 79 -14.17 1.48 24.81
CA ASN A 79 -13.22 1.86 23.75
C ASN A 79 -13.61 1.15 22.44
N MET A 80 -14.86 1.30 22.03
CA MET A 80 -15.48 0.64 20.88
C MET A 80 -16.26 1.66 20.06
N ASP A 81 -16.46 1.38 18.78
CA ASP A 81 -17.32 2.17 17.90
C ASP A 81 -18.00 1.26 16.88
N ALA A 82 -19.10 1.71 16.28
CA ALA A 82 -19.80 1.04 15.21
C ALA A 82 -19.80 1.91 13.95
N MET A 83 -18.98 1.51 12.97
CA MET A 83 -18.87 2.23 11.70
C MET A 83 -19.73 1.56 10.64
N LYS A 84 -20.68 2.32 10.08
CA LYS A 84 -21.51 1.83 8.98
C LYS A 84 -20.73 1.88 7.67
N LEU A 85 -20.53 0.73 7.03
CA LEU A 85 -19.97 0.59 5.70
C LEU A 85 -21.12 0.49 4.70
N GLU A 86 -21.16 1.40 3.73
CA GLU A 86 -22.27 1.50 2.75
C GLU A 86 -21.83 1.10 1.35
N LYS A 87 -20.51 1.20 1.07
CA LYS A 87 -19.94 0.94 -0.27
C LYS A 87 -18.64 0.17 -0.15
N PHE A 88 -18.35 -0.61 -1.16
CA PHE A 88 -17.05 -1.24 -1.34
C PHE A 88 -16.14 -0.33 -2.18
N PRO A 89 -14.84 -0.24 -1.87
CA PRO A 89 -13.90 0.53 -2.67
C PRO A 89 -13.51 -0.21 -3.96
N LYS A 90 -13.25 0.54 -5.03
CA LYS A 90 -12.50 0.04 -6.18
C LYS A 90 -11.02 0.16 -5.88
N ILE A 91 -10.31 -0.96 -5.88
CA ILE A 91 -8.92 -1.05 -5.45
C ILE A 91 -8.01 -1.16 -6.66
N ALA A 92 -6.99 -0.30 -6.72
CA ALA A 92 -5.84 -0.42 -7.60
C ALA A 92 -4.61 -0.80 -6.79
N VAL A 93 -3.84 -1.75 -7.29
CA VAL A 93 -2.51 -2.10 -6.76
C VAL A 93 -1.48 -1.69 -7.80
N TYR A 94 -0.58 -0.78 -7.43
CA TYR A 94 0.51 -0.36 -8.30
C TYR A 94 1.61 -1.41 -8.28
N SER A 95 1.80 -2.11 -9.37
CA SER A 95 2.79 -3.18 -9.49
C SER A 95 3.21 -3.36 -10.95
N PRO A 96 4.49 -3.69 -11.23
CA PRO A 96 4.94 -4.02 -12.56
C PRO A 96 4.15 -5.21 -13.14
N LYS A 97 3.88 -5.15 -14.46
CA LYS A 97 3.18 -6.23 -15.17
C LYS A 97 4.07 -7.47 -15.36
N SER A 98 5.38 -7.30 -15.31
CA SER A 98 6.36 -8.40 -15.31
C SER A 98 6.41 -9.02 -13.92
N LYS A 99 6.20 -10.35 -13.84
CA LYS A 99 6.33 -11.08 -12.58
C LYS A 99 7.78 -10.99 -12.08
N GLN A 100 7.97 -10.45 -10.91
CA GLN A 100 9.24 -10.45 -10.21
C GLN A 100 9.43 -11.77 -9.46
N PRO A 101 10.68 -12.19 -9.14
CA PRO A 101 10.94 -13.38 -8.33
C PRO A 101 10.34 -13.33 -6.93
N TRP A 102 10.10 -12.14 -6.40
CA TRP A 102 9.39 -11.86 -5.16
C TRP A 102 7.97 -11.40 -5.52
N ASP A 103 6.99 -12.22 -5.23
CA ASP A 103 5.59 -11.89 -5.45
C ASP A 103 5.12 -10.76 -4.54
N ASP A 104 4.19 -9.98 -5.05
CA ASP A 104 3.46 -9.00 -4.27
C ASP A 104 2.53 -9.72 -3.28
N ALA A 105 2.89 -9.68 -2.00
CA ALA A 105 2.11 -10.27 -0.93
C ALA A 105 0.69 -9.67 -0.83
N VAL A 106 0.50 -8.43 -1.27
CA VAL A 106 -0.79 -7.75 -1.25
C VAL A 106 -1.75 -8.35 -2.28
N THR A 107 -1.29 -8.55 -3.51
CA THR A 107 -2.12 -9.20 -4.55
C THR A 107 -2.46 -10.64 -4.16
N LEU A 108 -1.55 -11.35 -3.49
CA LEU A 108 -1.80 -12.67 -2.94
C LEU A 108 -2.89 -12.66 -1.87
N VAL A 109 -2.81 -11.71 -0.91
CA VAL A 109 -3.80 -11.57 0.17
C VAL A 109 -5.16 -11.18 -0.37
N LEU A 110 -5.24 -10.20 -1.29
CA LEU A 110 -6.51 -9.80 -1.90
C LEU A 110 -7.13 -10.95 -2.70
N SER A 111 -6.32 -11.69 -3.46
CA SER A 111 -6.77 -12.87 -4.21
C SER A 111 -7.26 -13.98 -3.27
N TYR A 112 -6.55 -14.26 -2.18
CA TYR A 112 -6.98 -15.23 -1.18
C TYR A 112 -8.28 -14.82 -0.50
N ALA A 113 -8.41 -13.56 -0.14
CA ALA A 113 -9.62 -13.00 0.46
C ALA A 113 -10.80 -12.91 -0.54
N GLU A 114 -10.55 -13.10 -1.84
CA GLU A 114 -11.52 -12.90 -2.93
C GLU A 114 -12.04 -11.46 -3.00
N ILE A 115 -11.16 -10.50 -2.73
CA ILE A 115 -11.41 -9.08 -2.89
C ILE A 115 -10.90 -8.66 -4.27
N PRO A 116 -11.77 -8.17 -5.18
CA PRO A 116 -11.36 -7.74 -6.51
C PRO A 116 -10.44 -6.51 -6.45
N TYR A 117 -9.43 -6.50 -7.29
CA TYR A 117 -8.51 -5.39 -7.50
C TYR A 117 -8.04 -5.37 -8.95
N ASP A 118 -7.59 -4.20 -9.41
CA ASP A 118 -6.91 -4.04 -10.68
C ASP A 118 -5.42 -3.74 -10.45
N VAL A 119 -4.56 -4.36 -11.27
CA VAL A 119 -3.13 -4.01 -11.29
C VAL A 119 -2.95 -2.84 -12.25
N VAL A 120 -2.38 -1.76 -11.73
CA VAL A 120 -2.02 -0.55 -12.49
C VAL A 120 -0.51 -0.34 -12.40
N PHE A 121 0.06 0.28 -13.42
CA PHE A 121 1.47 0.64 -13.43
C PHE A 121 1.69 1.99 -14.11
N ASP A 122 2.90 2.30 -14.56
CA ASP A 122 3.28 3.59 -15.12
C ASP A 122 2.32 4.08 -16.21
N ASP A 123 1.94 3.20 -17.13
CA ASP A 123 1.08 3.57 -18.27
C ASP A 123 -0.31 4.03 -17.82
N GLU A 124 -0.96 3.27 -16.94
CA GLU A 124 -2.30 3.61 -16.44
C GLU A 124 -2.30 4.92 -15.65
N LEU A 125 -1.25 5.18 -14.87
CA LEU A 125 -1.12 6.43 -14.12
C LEU A 125 -0.85 7.62 -15.05
N MET A 126 0.01 7.45 -16.02
CA MET A 126 0.30 8.52 -17.00
C MET A 126 -0.89 8.84 -17.89
N TYR A 127 -1.79 7.87 -18.15
CA TYR A 127 -3.04 8.07 -18.88
C TYR A 127 -4.21 8.53 -17.99
N ASP A 128 -3.93 8.98 -16.76
CA ASP A 128 -4.94 9.54 -15.84
C ASP A 128 -6.05 8.54 -15.45
N GLU A 129 -5.73 7.26 -15.27
CA GLU A 129 -6.71 6.24 -14.92
C GLU A 129 -7.02 6.17 -13.42
N LEU A 130 -6.19 6.78 -12.55
CA LEU A 130 -6.38 6.75 -11.09
C LEU A 130 -7.76 7.22 -10.61
N PRO A 131 -8.42 8.23 -11.22
CA PRO A 131 -9.77 8.64 -10.78
C PRO A 131 -10.86 7.58 -10.92
N LYS A 132 -10.57 6.44 -11.56
CA LYS A 132 -11.48 5.29 -11.61
C LYS A 132 -11.54 4.49 -10.32
N TYR A 133 -10.57 4.69 -9.41
CA TYR A 133 -10.35 3.93 -8.19
C TYR A 133 -10.56 4.80 -6.96
N ASP A 134 -11.02 4.16 -5.89
CA ASP A 134 -11.19 4.79 -4.58
C ASP A 134 -9.94 4.62 -3.72
N TRP A 135 -9.20 3.53 -3.90
CA TRP A 135 -8.02 3.15 -3.14
C TRP A 135 -6.87 2.75 -4.07
N LEU A 136 -5.72 3.44 -3.93
CA LEU A 136 -4.45 3.05 -4.52
C LEU A 136 -3.56 2.43 -3.44
N HIS A 137 -3.06 1.22 -3.71
CA HIS A 137 -2.10 0.53 -2.87
C HIS A 137 -0.72 0.54 -3.52
N LEU A 138 0.31 0.96 -2.77
CA LEU A 138 1.73 0.89 -3.11
C LEU A 138 2.42 -0.09 -2.14
N HIS A 139 3.34 -0.92 -2.62
CA HIS A 139 4.02 -1.89 -1.77
C HIS A 139 5.54 -1.65 -1.73
N HIS A 140 6.29 -2.19 -2.68
CA HIS A 140 7.76 -2.17 -2.64
C HIS A 140 8.38 -1.46 -3.86
N GLU A 141 7.60 -0.64 -4.55
CA GLU A 141 8.06 0.06 -5.73
C GLU A 141 9.04 1.17 -5.38
N ASP A 142 10.01 1.33 -6.28
CA ASP A 142 10.96 2.42 -6.22
C ASP A 142 10.50 3.59 -7.10
N PHE A 143 10.17 4.70 -6.48
CA PHE A 143 9.80 5.94 -7.14
C PHE A 143 10.99 6.88 -7.38
N THR A 144 12.20 6.49 -7.02
CA THR A 144 13.41 7.31 -7.20
C THR A 144 14.07 7.08 -8.56
N GLY A 145 13.80 5.94 -9.21
CA GLY A 145 14.43 5.53 -10.47
C GLY A 145 15.76 4.80 -10.29
N GLN A 146 16.04 4.29 -9.08
CA GLN A 146 17.27 3.55 -8.77
C GLN A 146 17.07 2.02 -8.81
N TYR A 147 15.99 1.55 -9.44
CA TYR A 147 15.67 0.13 -9.66
C TYR A 147 15.69 -0.71 -8.36
N GLY A 148 15.12 -0.18 -7.29
CA GLY A 148 15.07 -0.83 -5.98
C GLY A 148 16.42 -0.97 -5.29
N ARG A 149 17.46 -0.32 -5.80
CA ARG A 149 18.86 -0.43 -5.32
C ARG A 149 19.41 -1.85 -5.31
N PHE A 150 18.92 -2.68 -6.21
CA PHE A 150 19.38 -4.06 -6.35
C PHE A 150 20.67 -4.19 -7.17
N TYR A 151 21.23 -3.11 -7.67
CA TYR A 151 22.38 -3.09 -8.56
C TYR A 151 23.57 -3.90 -8.04
N SER A 152 23.96 -3.71 -6.78
CA SER A 152 25.14 -4.33 -6.19
C SER A 152 25.14 -5.87 -6.31
N HIS A 153 23.99 -6.49 -6.20
CA HIS A 153 23.86 -7.95 -6.15
C HIS A 153 23.30 -8.53 -7.47
N TYR A 154 22.53 -7.76 -8.24
CA TYR A 154 21.70 -8.30 -9.31
C TYR A 154 21.96 -7.72 -10.71
N GLN A 155 22.91 -6.76 -10.86
CA GLN A 155 23.20 -6.11 -12.15
C GLN A 155 23.48 -7.07 -13.32
N HIS A 156 23.98 -8.28 -13.04
CA HIS A 156 24.28 -9.30 -14.05
C HIS A 156 23.14 -10.31 -14.27
N TYR A 157 22.05 -10.22 -13.52
CA TYR A 157 20.94 -11.14 -13.66
C TYR A 157 20.01 -10.71 -14.79
N PRO A 158 19.55 -11.66 -15.62
CA PRO A 158 18.69 -11.33 -16.78
C PRO A 158 17.42 -10.56 -16.41
N TRP A 159 16.77 -10.93 -15.30
CA TRP A 159 15.55 -10.25 -14.84
C TRP A 159 15.80 -8.77 -14.49
N TYR A 160 16.94 -8.44 -13.88
CA TYR A 160 17.28 -7.06 -13.52
C TYR A 160 17.53 -6.21 -14.79
N GLN A 161 18.29 -6.77 -15.74
CA GLN A 161 18.55 -6.12 -17.03
C GLN A 161 17.27 -5.93 -17.84
N GLN A 162 16.37 -6.92 -17.83
CA GLN A 162 15.06 -6.81 -18.46
C GLN A 162 14.22 -5.73 -17.80
N GLN A 163 14.19 -5.66 -16.48
CA GLN A 163 13.47 -4.60 -15.74
C GLN A 163 13.99 -3.21 -16.10
N GLN A 164 15.33 -3.01 -16.17
CA GLN A 164 15.90 -1.75 -16.61
C GLN A 164 15.40 -1.37 -17.99
N GLN A 165 15.48 -2.29 -18.95
CA GLN A 165 15.04 -2.04 -20.33
C GLN A 165 13.55 -1.69 -20.41
N GLU A 166 12.69 -2.40 -19.65
CA GLU A 166 11.26 -2.14 -19.61
C GLU A 166 10.95 -0.75 -19.04
N TYR A 167 11.64 -0.35 -17.97
CA TYR A 167 11.44 0.97 -17.34
C TYR A 167 11.96 2.11 -18.22
N GLU A 168 13.12 1.94 -18.86
CA GLU A 168 13.67 2.91 -19.84
C GLU A 168 12.72 3.05 -21.04
N ALA A 169 12.21 1.94 -21.58
CA ALA A 169 11.25 1.95 -22.66
C ALA A 169 9.93 2.64 -22.24
N SER A 170 9.49 2.43 -20.99
CA SER A 170 8.34 3.15 -20.43
C SER A 170 8.60 4.66 -20.36
N ALA A 171 9.75 5.07 -19.83
CA ALA A 171 10.12 6.48 -19.77
C ALA A 171 10.10 7.13 -21.16
N GLN A 172 10.69 6.48 -22.15
CA GLN A 172 10.70 6.98 -23.53
C GLN A 172 9.30 7.08 -24.14
N ARG A 173 8.42 6.09 -23.93
CA ARG A 173 7.02 6.14 -24.41
C ARG A 173 6.26 7.34 -23.86
N HIS A 174 6.55 7.75 -22.64
CA HIS A 174 5.91 8.89 -21.99
C HIS A 174 6.68 10.22 -22.18
N GLY A 175 7.72 10.24 -23.03
CA GLY A 175 8.46 11.45 -23.39
C GLY A 175 9.50 11.89 -22.37
N PHE A 176 9.91 11.00 -21.46
CA PHE A 176 10.98 11.26 -20.49
C PHE A 176 12.31 10.65 -20.96
N SER A 177 13.41 11.34 -20.68
CA SER A 177 14.74 10.85 -21.02
C SER A 177 15.33 9.90 -19.99
N LYS A 178 14.80 9.91 -18.75
CA LYS A 178 15.26 9.11 -17.60
C LYS A 178 14.08 8.47 -16.87
N VAL A 179 14.33 7.31 -16.28
CA VAL A 179 13.32 6.61 -15.43
C VAL A 179 12.96 7.46 -14.20
N SER A 180 13.96 8.11 -13.56
CA SER A 180 13.73 9.02 -12.44
C SER A 180 12.75 10.15 -12.77
N GLN A 181 12.81 10.71 -13.98
CA GLN A 181 11.88 11.74 -14.43
C GLN A 181 10.45 11.20 -14.63
N LEU A 182 10.32 10.01 -15.22
CA LEU A 182 9.02 9.33 -15.31
C LEU A 182 8.44 9.11 -13.91
N LYS A 183 9.23 8.59 -12.96
CA LYS A 183 8.77 8.33 -11.59
C LYS A 183 8.34 9.60 -10.87
N ILE A 184 9.02 10.73 -11.07
CA ILE A 184 8.54 12.05 -10.61
C ILE A 184 7.19 12.41 -11.25
N GLY A 185 6.98 12.11 -12.52
CA GLY A 185 5.69 12.26 -13.20
C GLY A 185 4.59 11.42 -12.51
N ILE A 186 4.90 10.17 -12.22
CA ILE A 186 4.01 9.22 -11.53
C ILE A 186 3.63 9.71 -10.14
N VAL A 187 4.60 10.09 -9.28
CA VAL A 187 4.29 10.54 -7.92
C VAL A 187 3.45 11.81 -7.91
N LYS A 188 3.61 12.70 -8.91
CA LYS A 188 2.74 13.87 -9.09
C LYS A 188 1.30 13.49 -9.44
N LYS A 189 1.10 12.44 -10.26
CA LYS A 189 -0.23 11.91 -10.56
C LYS A 189 -0.89 11.34 -9.30
N ILE A 190 -0.12 10.59 -8.50
CA ILE A 190 -0.60 10.07 -7.21
C ILE A 190 -0.91 11.21 -6.24
N GLN A 191 -0.04 12.24 -6.17
CA GLN A 191 -0.29 13.42 -5.34
C GLN A 191 -1.61 14.13 -5.71
N ALA A 192 -1.85 14.33 -7.01
CA ALA A 192 -3.10 14.92 -7.50
C ALA A 192 -4.32 14.05 -7.19
N TYR A 193 -4.20 12.73 -7.32
CA TYR A 193 -5.25 11.77 -6.96
C TYR A 193 -5.61 11.87 -5.48
N VAL A 194 -4.63 11.87 -4.57
CA VAL A 194 -4.88 12.05 -3.13
C VAL A 194 -5.49 13.41 -2.82
N ALA A 195 -4.99 14.48 -3.43
CA ALA A 195 -5.54 15.82 -3.26
C ALA A 195 -7.01 15.94 -3.74
N SER A 196 -7.44 15.08 -4.66
CA SER A 196 -8.83 15.00 -5.14
C SER A 196 -9.72 14.06 -4.31
N GLY A 197 -9.21 13.47 -3.23
CA GLY A 197 -9.97 12.62 -2.30
C GLY A 197 -9.75 11.12 -2.47
N GLY A 198 -8.79 10.70 -3.30
CA GLY A 198 -8.38 9.30 -3.41
C GLY A 198 -7.67 8.82 -2.15
N PHE A 199 -7.88 7.56 -1.76
CA PHE A 199 -7.21 6.95 -0.62
C PHE A 199 -5.91 6.28 -1.07
N LEU A 200 -4.80 6.63 -0.40
CA LEU A 200 -3.48 6.05 -0.64
C LEU A 200 -3.04 5.24 0.58
N PHE A 201 -2.60 4.01 0.34
CA PHE A 201 -1.92 3.19 1.33
C PHE A 201 -0.59 2.72 0.77
N ALA A 202 0.50 3.06 1.44
CA ALA A 202 1.87 2.68 1.05
C ALA A 202 2.52 1.80 2.11
N MET A 203 3.30 0.82 1.66
CA MET A 203 4.06 -0.11 2.51
C MET A 203 5.50 -0.23 2.00
N CYS A 204 6.37 -0.79 2.85
CA CYS A 204 7.74 -1.14 2.51
C CYS A 204 8.50 0.04 1.86
N SER A 205 9.34 -0.21 0.86
CA SER A 205 10.13 0.83 0.18
C SER A 205 9.29 1.86 -0.59
N ALA A 206 8.03 1.58 -0.92
CA ALA A 206 7.17 2.60 -1.50
C ALA A 206 6.86 3.74 -0.52
N THR A 207 6.96 3.49 0.78
CA THR A 207 6.69 4.50 1.82
C THR A 207 7.70 5.65 1.79
N ASP A 208 8.98 5.32 1.74
CA ASP A 208 10.06 6.32 1.73
C ASP A 208 10.38 6.81 0.32
N THR A 209 10.44 5.92 -0.68
CA THR A 209 10.79 6.30 -2.05
C THR A 209 9.78 7.25 -2.68
N TYR A 210 8.51 7.15 -2.32
CA TYR A 210 7.47 8.07 -2.74
C TYR A 210 7.75 9.50 -2.26
N ASP A 211 8.01 9.69 -0.97
CA ASP A 211 8.31 11.00 -0.40
C ASP A 211 9.69 11.52 -0.83
N ILE A 212 10.69 10.64 -1.00
CA ILE A 212 11.98 11.01 -1.57
C ILE A 212 11.81 11.57 -2.98
N ALA A 213 11.02 10.92 -3.84
CA ALA A 213 10.75 11.40 -5.18
C ALA A 213 9.99 12.75 -5.18
N LEU A 214 9.04 12.93 -4.27
CA LEU A 214 8.35 14.21 -4.10
C LEU A 214 9.29 15.34 -3.66
N ALA A 215 10.20 15.07 -2.71
CA ALA A 215 11.19 16.04 -2.26
C ALA A 215 12.24 16.37 -3.35
N ALA A 216 12.57 15.41 -4.19
CA ALA A 216 13.60 15.50 -5.23
C ALA A 216 13.08 16.08 -6.56
N GLN A 217 11.92 16.74 -6.60
CA GLN A 217 11.41 17.33 -7.83
C GLN A 217 12.39 18.35 -8.42
N GLY A 218 12.91 18.05 -9.62
CA GLY A 218 13.91 18.91 -10.29
C GLY A 218 15.34 18.78 -9.77
N VAL A 219 15.61 17.76 -8.94
CA VAL A 219 16.92 17.43 -8.38
C VAL A 219 17.30 16.02 -8.82
N ASP A 220 18.47 15.86 -9.42
CA ASP A 220 18.99 14.55 -9.75
C ASP A 220 19.60 13.88 -8.50
N ILE A 221 19.02 12.76 -8.10
CA ILE A 221 19.45 11.96 -6.95
C ILE A 221 19.95 10.57 -7.35
N CYS A 222 20.06 10.31 -8.67
CA CYS A 222 20.51 9.03 -9.21
C CYS A 222 21.99 9.06 -9.54
N GLU A 223 22.74 8.04 -9.14
CA GLU A 223 24.12 7.85 -9.55
C GLU A 223 24.19 7.29 -10.99
N ALA A 224 25.30 7.58 -11.68
CA ALA A 224 25.52 7.26 -13.10
C ALA A 224 25.25 5.78 -13.47
N MET A 225 25.34 4.85 -12.54
CA MET A 225 25.03 3.44 -12.79
C MET A 225 23.53 3.18 -13.01
N PHE A 226 22.67 4.11 -12.59
CA PHE A 226 21.22 3.97 -12.73
C PHE A 226 20.69 4.69 -14.00
N ASP A 227 21.26 5.83 -14.37
CA ASP A 227 20.70 6.66 -15.43
C ASP A 227 21.72 7.30 -16.39
N GLY A 228 23.03 7.00 -16.20
CA GLY A 228 24.10 7.34 -17.13
C GLY A 228 24.86 8.64 -16.85
N ASP A 229 24.42 9.49 -15.91
CA ASP A 229 25.14 10.68 -15.47
C ASP A 229 25.21 10.79 -13.93
N PRO A 230 26.16 11.55 -13.38
CA PRO A 230 26.35 11.60 -11.93
C PRO A 230 25.25 12.39 -11.24
N MET A 231 24.88 11.95 -10.04
CA MET A 231 23.97 12.65 -9.14
C MET A 231 24.42 14.11 -8.92
N ASP A 232 23.46 15.02 -8.71
CA ASP A 232 23.77 16.39 -8.29
C ASP A 232 24.52 16.37 -6.93
N PRO A 233 25.77 16.86 -6.87
CA PRO A 233 26.58 16.82 -5.64
C PRO A 233 25.97 17.65 -4.50
N ARG A 234 24.97 18.47 -4.77
CA ARG A 234 24.22 19.26 -3.79
C ARG A 234 22.77 18.77 -3.64
N ALA A 235 22.46 17.55 -4.08
CA ALA A 235 21.10 17.00 -4.05
C ALA A 235 20.45 17.17 -2.67
N GLN A 236 21.12 16.74 -1.61
CA GLN A 236 20.59 16.84 -0.24
C GLN A 236 20.11 18.25 0.14
N SER A 237 20.88 19.28 -0.23
CA SER A 237 20.55 20.68 0.10
C SER A 237 19.45 21.29 -0.78
N LYS A 238 19.06 20.60 -1.84
CA LYS A 238 18.03 21.03 -2.79
C LYS A 238 16.70 20.33 -2.60
N LEU A 239 16.62 19.34 -1.71
CA LEU A 239 15.36 18.67 -1.41
C LEU A 239 14.35 19.66 -0.87
N ASN A 240 13.11 19.54 -1.36
CA ASN A 240 12.00 20.38 -0.92
C ASN A 240 10.99 19.51 -0.12
N TYR A 241 11.13 19.50 1.17
CA TYR A 241 10.25 18.72 2.06
C TYR A 241 8.82 19.25 2.14
N SER A 242 8.51 20.47 1.66
CA SER A 242 7.13 20.92 1.60
C SER A 242 6.27 20.17 0.58
N ASN A 243 6.88 19.36 -0.27
CA ASN A 243 6.19 18.52 -1.25
C ASN A 243 5.85 17.13 -0.70
N THR A 244 6.46 16.70 0.40
CA THR A 244 6.29 15.35 0.96
C THR A 244 4.98 15.21 1.72
N PHE A 245 4.55 13.96 1.95
CA PHE A 245 3.32 13.66 2.67
C PHE A 245 3.56 13.31 4.14
N ALA A 246 4.62 12.55 4.42
CA ALA A 246 4.84 11.95 5.72
C ALA A 246 6.20 12.26 6.33
N PHE A 247 7.26 12.41 5.52
CA PHE A 247 8.62 12.52 6.01
C PHE A 247 9.27 13.85 5.64
N GLU A 248 10.02 14.41 6.59
CA GLU A 248 10.82 15.63 6.38
C GLU A 248 12.20 15.48 7.02
N ASN A 249 13.15 16.30 6.58
CA ASN A 249 14.50 16.39 7.13
C ASN A 249 15.32 15.08 7.05
N PHE A 250 14.91 14.13 6.22
CA PHE A 250 15.67 12.89 5.98
C PHE A 250 16.95 13.16 5.20
N LYS A 251 17.91 12.26 5.36
CA LYS A 251 19.19 12.27 4.63
C LYS A 251 19.20 11.16 3.60
N LEU A 252 19.49 11.54 2.36
CA LEU A 252 19.67 10.56 1.30
C LEU A 252 20.88 9.67 1.58
N GLU A 253 20.73 8.37 1.33
CA GLU A 253 21.87 7.49 1.20
C GLU A 253 22.48 7.65 -0.19
N ILE A 254 23.70 8.17 -0.23
CA ILE A 254 24.39 8.45 -1.50
C ILE A 254 25.21 7.27 -2.03
N ASN A 255 25.51 6.29 -1.17
CA ASN A 255 26.23 5.09 -1.61
C ASN A 255 25.28 4.13 -2.33
N PRO A 256 25.39 3.96 -3.68
CA PRO A 256 24.45 3.15 -4.45
C PRO A 256 24.57 1.63 -4.18
N TYR A 257 25.58 1.20 -3.43
CA TYR A 257 25.76 -0.20 -3.02
C TYR A 257 25.07 -0.54 -1.70
N ILE A 258 24.49 0.46 -1.03
CA ILE A 258 23.64 0.30 0.14
C ILE A 258 22.19 0.19 -0.32
N TYR A 259 21.43 -0.74 0.26
CA TYR A 259 20.06 -1.03 -0.16
C TYR A 259 19.07 0.09 0.20
N GLU A 260 19.26 0.70 1.36
CA GLU A 260 18.40 1.77 1.86
C GLU A 260 18.52 3.05 1.01
N PHE A 261 17.42 3.79 0.83
CA PHE A 261 17.38 5.03 0.05
C PHE A 261 17.70 6.27 0.90
N SER A 262 17.42 6.21 2.18
CA SER A 262 17.60 7.31 3.14
C SER A 262 17.64 6.79 4.57
N ASP A 263 17.78 7.70 5.54
CA ASP A 263 17.66 7.39 6.97
C ASP A 263 16.21 7.28 7.49
N ILE A 264 15.21 7.38 6.62
CA ILE A 264 13.82 6.99 6.92
C ILE A 264 13.78 5.49 7.19
N ASP A 265 14.42 4.69 6.32
CA ASP A 265 14.55 3.26 6.54
C ASP A 265 15.53 2.98 7.67
N THR A 266 14.99 2.36 8.73
CA THR A 266 15.76 2.01 9.93
C THR A 266 16.18 0.55 9.95
N ALA A 267 16.37 -0.08 8.79
CA ALA A 267 16.76 -1.48 8.67
C ALA A 267 18.01 -1.82 9.51
N PRO A 268 18.09 -3.02 10.10
CA PRO A 268 19.19 -3.43 10.98
C PRO A 268 20.57 -3.36 10.34
N ALA A 269 20.67 -3.46 9.00
CA ALA A 269 21.93 -3.37 8.28
C ALA A 269 22.65 -2.03 8.48
N ARG A 270 21.92 -0.95 8.73
CA ARG A 270 22.48 0.39 8.97
C ARG A 270 23.00 0.60 10.39
N ARG A 271 22.47 -0.13 11.35
CA ARG A 271 22.71 0.15 12.77
C ARG A 271 23.90 -0.58 13.38
N GLY A 272 24.46 -1.59 12.73
CA GLY A 272 25.60 -2.38 13.22
C GLY A 272 25.38 -3.12 14.55
N LEU A 273 24.39 -2.73 15.32
CA LEU A 273 23.97 -3.31 16.60
C LEU A 273 22.46 -3.05 16.78
N ILE A 274 21.72 -4.08 17.12
CA ILE A 274 20.34 -3.94 17.61
C ILE A 274 20.44 -3.22 18.97
N GLU A 275 20.08 -1.95 19.02
CA GLU A 275 19.94 -1.27 20.31
C GLU A 275 18.74 -1.86 21.06
N GLN A 276 18.94 -2.18 22.35
CA GLN A 276 17.89 -2.77 23.21
C GLN A 276 16.65 -1.86 23.39
N ASN A 277 16.65 -0.67 22.82
CA ASN A 277 15.61 0.35 22.99
C ASN A 277 14.67 0.51 21.78
N ASP A 278 14.76 -0.37 20.78
CA ASP A 278 13.87 -0.35 19.61
C ASP A 278 12.51 -1.01 19.91
N TYR A 279 11.87 -0.64 21.01
CA TYR A 279 10.52 -1.05 21.33
C TYR A 279 9.54 0.06 20.98
N PHE A 280 8.57 -0.24 20.11
CA PHE A 280 7.40 0.59 19.90
C PHE A 280 6.28 0.11 20.81
N SER A 281 5.82 0.96 21.72
CA SER A 281 4.59 0.72 22.46
C SER A 281 3.45 1.40 21.71
N LEU A 282 2.47 0.64 21.28
CA LEU A 282 1.19 1.18 20.80
C LEU A 282 0.37 1.54 22.04
N PHE A 283 -0.03 2.79 22.15
CA PHE A 283 -0.90 3.32 23.20
C PHE A 283 -2.33 3.45 22.71
#